data_1f67d5a8407f8d9a4959479f123797ef
#
_entry.id   1f67d5a8407f8d9a4959479f123797ef
#
_cell.length_a   1.000
_cell.length_b   1.000
_cell.length_c   1.000
_cell.angle_alpha   90.00
_cell.angle_beta   90.00
_cell.angle_gamma   90.00
#
_symmetry.space_group_name_H-M   'P 1'
#
loop_
_entity.id
_entity.type
_entity.pdbx_description
1 polymer ?
#
loop_
_entity_poly.entity_id
_entity_poly.type
_entity_poly.pdbx_seq_one_letter_code
_entity_poly.pdbx_strand_id
1 'polypeptide(L)'
;MEPQTPKILAFAGSTRSASFNQQLVKAAAEAAKAAGAAVTYLDFLDYDMPLYNQDLEAKAGLPASVVQFKALLKEHQGFLIACPEYNGSLTPLLKNAIDWASRPEPGEPPMALSCFRHKVAALLSASPGQLGGMRGLIHVRAILEGIGVLVIPDQKSIPTAHSAFDAQGQLQDEAQRLAVHQVAQKLVEVTAKLNAA
;
A
#
# COMPACT_ATOMS: atom_id res chain seq x y z
N MET A 1 25.50 5.16 -14.48
CA MET A 1 24.07 5.40 -14.83
C MET A 1 23.54 6.44 -13.84
N GLU A 2 22.81 7.44 -14.30
CA GLU A 2 22.12 8.33 -13.36
C GLU A 2 21.13 7.51 -12.51
N PRO A 3 21.03 7.78 -11.21
CA PRO A 3 20.10 7.06 -10.36
C PRO A 3 18.67 7.33 -10.84
N GLN A 4 17.96 6.28 -11.21
CA GLN A 4 16.58 6.39 -11.65
C GLN A 4 15.69 6.80 -10.46
N THR A 5 14.88 7.85 -10.63
CA THR A 5 13.91 8.29 -9.62
C THR A 5 12.96 7.15 -9.26
N PRO A 6 12.90 6.70 -7.99
CA PRO A 6 12.03 5.61 -7.60
C PRO A 6 10.56 6.01 -7.73
N LYS A 7 9.74 5.15 -8.34
CA LYS A 7 8.30 5.32 -8.47
C LYS A 7 7.60 4.59 -7.32
N ILE A 8 6.83 5.31 -6.54
CA ILE A 8 6.10 4.79 -5.38
C ILE A 8 4.59 4.89 -5.62
N LEU A 9 3.89 3.77 -5.51
CA LEU A 9 2.43 3.72 -5.50
C LEU A 9 1.94 3.82 -4.05
N ALA A 10 1.18 4.87 -3.74
CA ALA A 10 0.63 5.13 -2.41
C ALA A 10 -0.88 4.90 -2.39
N PHE A 11 -1.38 4.07 -1.49
CA PHE A 11 -2.81 3.78 -1.36
C PHE A 11 -3.22 3.35 0.03
N ALA A 12 -4.51 3.49 0.33
CA ALA A 12 -5.12 3.02 1.57
C ALA A 12 -6.10 1.87 1.31
N GLY A 13 -6.12 0.87 2.17
CA GLY A 13 -7.10 -0.22 2.14
C GLY A 13 -8.50 0.19 2.60
N SER A 14 -8.99 1.37 2.16
CA SER A 14 -10.27 1.94 2.55
C SER A 14 -10.83 2.84 1.46
N THR A 15 -12.14 2.72 1.20
CA THR A 15 -12.90 3.61 0.30
C THR A 15 -13.75 4.63 1.07
N ARG A 16 -13.70 4.64 2.39
CA ARG A 16 -14.47 5.57 3.21
C ARG A 16 -13.96 7.01 3.03
N SER A 17 -14.82 7.97 2.70
CA SER A 17 -14.46 9.37 2.41
C SER A 17 -13.67 10.06 3.54
N ALA A 18 -14.06 9.81 4.80
CA ALA A 18 -13.35 10.32 5.98
C ALA A 18 -12.38 9.29 6.58
N SER A 19 -11.68 8.53 5.75
CA SER A 19 -10.75 7.49 6.23
C SER A 19 -9.47 8.11 6.79
N PHE A 20 -9.16 7.81 8.05
CA PHE A 20 -7.88 8.17 8.66
C PHE A 20 -6.69 7.54 7.93
N ASN A 21 -6.87 6.37 7.33
CA ASN A 21 -5.80 5.74 6.56
C ASN A 21 -5.58 6.41 5.21
N GLN A 22 -6.60 7.00 4.58
CA GLN A 22 -6.41 7.86 3.41
C GLN A 22 -5.67 9.14 3.78
N GLN A 23 -5.99 9.79 4.90
CA GLN A 23 -5.26 10.95 5.39
C GLN A 23 -3.79 10.59 5.67
N LEU A 24 -3.56 9.48 6.37
CA LEU A 24 -2.23 9.02 6.73
C LEU A 24 -1.35 8.73 5.52
N VAL A 25 -1.87 7.99 4.53
CA VAL A 25 -1.07 7.67 3.34
C VAL A 25 -0.79 8.90 2.48
N LYS A 26 -1.71 9.87 2.42
CA LYS A 26 -1.48 11.15 1.73
C LYS A 26 -0.36 11.93 2.40
N ALA A 27 -0.37 12.05 3.73
CA ALA A 27 0.71 12.70 4.49
C ALA A 27 2.07 12.01 4.26
N ALA A 28 2.10 10.69 4.27
CA ALA A 28 3.30 9.91 3.99
C ALA A 28 3.75 10.02 2.52
N ALA A 29 2.83 10.14 1.57
CA ALA A 29 3.13 10.34 0.15
C ALA A 29 3.86 11.68 -0.09
N GLU A 30 3.45 12.75 0.60
CA GLU A 30 4.17 14.03 0.51
C GLU A 30 5.60 13.91 1.07
N ALA A 31 5.80 13.15 2.13
CA ALA A 31 7.15 12.89 2.66
C ALA A 31 8.01 12.06 1.67
N ALA A 32 7.42 11.09 0.97
CA ALA A 32 8.11 10.33 -0.06
C ALA A 32 8.49 11.20 -1.26
N LYS A 33 7.62 12.12 -1.69
CA LYS A 33 7.95 13.12 -2.74
C LYS A 33 9.10 14.01 -2.29
N ALA A 34 9.06 14.53 -1.06
CA ALA A 34 10.14 15.35 -0.50
C ALA A 34 11.48 14.59 -0.41
N ALA A 35 11.44 13.26 -0.30
CA ALA A 35 12.61 12.38 -0.34
C ALA A 35 13.09 12.05 -1.76
N GLY A 36 12.48 12.62 -2.81
CA GLY A 36 12.90 12.47 -4.20
C GLY A 36 12.20 11.35 -4.99
N ALA A 37 11.11 10.79 -4.51
CA ALA A 37 10.33 9.79 -5.25
C ALA A 37 9.29 10.43 -6.19
N ALA A 38 9.03 9.78 -7.32
CA ALA A 38 7.82 10.02 -8.09
C ALA A 38 6.67 9.21 -7.45
N VAL A 39 5.66 9.89 -6.89
CA VAL A 39 4.58 9.23 -6.16
C VAL A 39 3.26 9.34 -6.91
N THR A 40 2.64 8.20 -7.16
CA THR A 40 1.26 8.08 -7.65
C THR A 40 0.35 7.71 -6.48
N TYR A 41 -0.71 8.48 -6.27
CA TYR A 41 -1.76 8.14 -5.32
C TYR A 41 -2.88 7.38 -6.03
N LEU A 42 -3.29 6.24 -5.46
CA LEU A 42 -4.41 5.43 -5.95
C LEU A 42 -5.56 5.49 -4.93
N ASP A 43 -6.76 5.78 -5.40
CA ASP A 43 -8.00 5.61 -4.63
C ASP A 43 -8.74 4.37 -5.13
N PHE A 44 -9.05 3.43 -4.24
CA PHE A 44 -9.82 2.24 -4.60
C PHE A 44 -11.28 2.53 -4.97
N LEU A 45 -11.79 3.74 -4.75
CA LEU A 45 -13.10 4.14 -5.28
C LEU A 45 -13.16 4.10 -6.82
N ASP A 46 -12.01 4.30 -7.49
CA ASP A 46 -11.90 4.27 -8.94
C ASP A 46 -11.77 2.85 -9.52
N TYR A 47 -11.68 1.83 -8.62
CA TYR A 47 -11.42 0.44 -8.99
C TYR A 47 -12.49 -0.48 -8.42
N ASP A 48 -13.61 -0.62 -9.13
CA ASP A 48 -14.67 -1.59 -8.76
C ASP A 48 -14.19 -3.01 -9.08
N MET A 49 -13.77 -3.72 -8.05
CA MET A 49 -13.30 -5.11 -8.14
C MET A 49 -14.33 -6.02 -7.48
N PRO A 50 -14.94 -6.97 -8.22
CA PRO A 50 -15.80 -7.97 -7.60
C PRO A 50 -15.03 -8.78 -6.57
N LEU A 51 -15.72 -9.38 -5.61
CA LEU A 51 -15.08 -10.32 -4.71
C LEU A 51 -14.43 -11.43 -5.54
N TYR A 52 -13.15 -11.74 -5.27
CA TYR A 52 -12.42 -12.76 -6.01
C TYR A 52 -13.16 -14.10 -5.97
N ASN A 53 -13.33 -14.65 -7.15
CA ASN A 53 -13.95 -15.96 -7.34
C ASN A 53 -13.27 -16.64 -8.54
N GLN A 54 -12.73 -17.82 -8.33
CA GLN A 54 -12.02 -18.58 -9.35
C GLN A 54 -12.90 -18.96 -10.56
N ASP A 55 -14.20 -19.23 -10.33
CA ASP A 55 -15.14 -19.53 -11.40
C ASP A 55 -15.41 -18.30 -12.27
N LEU A 56 -15.48 -17.11 -11.63
CA LEU A 56 -15.60 -15.84 -12.34
C LEU A 56 -14.36 -15.58 -13.20
N GLU A 57 -13.16 -15.78 -12.64
CA GLU A 57 -11.89 -15.65 -13.37
C GLU A 57 -11.83 -16.63 -14.55
N ALA A 58 -12.19 -17.90 -14.35
CA ALA A 58 -12.18 -18.91 -15.41
C ALA A 58 -13.15 -18.61 -16.55
N LYS A 59 -14.30 -18.01 -16.23
CA LYS A 59 -15.35 -17.69 -17.22
C LYS A 59 -15.09 -16.40 -17.97
N ALA A 60 -14.61 -15.36 -17.28
CA ALA A 60 -14.57 -13.98 -17.81
C ALA A 60 -13.16 -13.38 -17.86
N GLY A 61 -12.15 -14.07 -17.32
CA GLY A 61 -10.80 -13.52 -17.17
C GLY A 61 -10.70 -12.47 -16.06
N LEU A 62 -9.67 -11.66 -16.12
CA LEU A 62 -9.45 -10.57 -15.15
C LEU A 62 -10.39 -9.40 -15.46
N PRO A 63 -11.12 -8.85 -14.46
CA PRO A 63 -11.90 -7.62 -14.64
C PRO A 63 -11.03 -6.45 -15.12
N ALA A 64 -11.59 -5.54 -15.90
CA ALA A 64 -10.86 -4.39 -16.46
C ALA A 64 -10.22 -3.51 -15.36
N SER A 65 -10.92 -3.29 -14.24
CA SER A 65 -10.39 -2.56 -13.07
C SER A 65 -9.18 -3.26 -12.44
N VAL A 66 -9.19 -4.61 -12.41
CA VAL A 66 -8.04 -5.41 -11.95
C VAL A 66 -6.86 -5.25 -12.90
N VAL A 67 -7.06 -5.31 -14.20
CA VAL A 67 -6.00 -5.11 -15.21
C VAL A 67 -5.37 -3.72 -15.05
N GLN A 68 -6.17 -2.67 -14.87
CA GLN A 68 -5.69 -1.31 -14.62
C GLN A 68 -4.89 -1.21 -13.32
N PHE A 69 -5.38 -1.81 -12.23
CA PHE A 69 -4.66 -1.85 -10.96
C PHE A 69 -3.32 -2.60 -11.08
N LYS A 70 -3.30 -3.75 -11.74
CA LYS A 70 -2.07 -4.51 -12.00
C LYS A 70 -1.05 -3.71 -12.81
N ALA A 71 -1.49 -2.95 -13.81
CA ALA A 71 -0.61 -2.08 -14.59
C ALA A 71 0.11 -1.06 -13.69
N LEU A 72 -0.61 -0.42 -12.76
CA LEU A 72 -0.01 0.48 -11.77
C LEU A 72 0.98 -0.24 -10.86
N LEU A 73 0.63 -1.40 -10.33
CA LEU A 73 1.57 -2.18 -9.49
C LEU A 73 2.84 -2.54 -10.25
N LYS A 74 2.74 -2.92 -11.52
CA LYS A 74 3.90 -3.26 -12.37
C LYS A 74 4.79 -2.05 -12.65
N GLU A 75 4.18 -0.88 -12.89
CA GLU A 75 4.91 0.36 -13.19
C GLU A 75 5.75 0.88 -12.01
N HIS A 76 5.32 0.65 -10.77
CA HIS A 76 5.95 1.19 -9.56
C HIS A 76 6.88 0.16 -8.91
N GLN A 77 8.00 0.63 -8.35
CA GLN A 77 8.98 -0.19 -7.66
C GLN A 77 8.71 -0.32 -6.17
N GLY A 78 8.01 0.65 -5.58
CA GLY A 78 7.68 0.66 -4.17
C GLY A 78 6.20 0.89 -3.88
N PHE A 79 5.74 0.37 -2.75
CA PHE A 79 4.36 0.52 -2.27
C PHE A 79 4.34 1.18 -0.90
N LEU A 80 3.59 2.26 -0.76
CA LEU A 80 3.30 2.91 0.51
C LEU A 80 1.84 2.61 0.87
N ILE A 81 1.63 1.74 1.85
CA ILE A 81 0.32 1.16 2.12
C ILE A 81 -0.17 1.56 3.51
N ALA A 82 -1.32 2.24 3.60
CA ALA A 82 -2.02 2.43 4.86
C ALA A 82 -3.21 1.47 4.96
N CYS A 83 -3.16 0.55 5.93
CA CYS A 83 -4.15 -0.50 6.09
C CYS A 83 -4.99 -0.29 7.35
N PRO A 84 -6.31 -0.05 7.25
CA PRO A 84 -7.19 -0.13 8.41
C PRO A 84 -7.20 -1.53 9.00
N GLU A 85 -7.42 -1.61 10.31
CA GLU A 85 -7.59 -2.89 11.00
C GLU A 85 -9.08 -3.19 11.19
N TYR A 86 -9.54 -4.32 10.65
CA TYR A 86 -10.87 -4.86 10.86
C TYR A 86 -10.76 -6.20 11.60
N ASN A 87 -11.31 -6.27 12.83
CA ASN A 87 -11.28 -7.47 13.66
C ASN A 87 -9.87 -8.08 13.84
N GLY A 88 -8.85 -7.23 14.02
CA GLY A 88 -7.47 -7.66 14.23
C GLY A 88 -6.71 -8.05 12.94
N SER A 89 -7.28 -7.81 11.76
CA SER A 89 -6.68 -8.16 10.47
C SER A 89 -6.79 -7.01 9.46
N LEU A 90 -6.29 -7.24 8.23
CA LEU A 90 -6.44 -6.30 7.12
C LEU A 90 -7.92 -6.23 6.67
N THR A 91 -8.24 -5.19 5.89
CA THR A 91 -9.58 -5.01 5.33
C THR A 91 -9.87 -6.01 4.21
N PRO A 92 -11.14 -6.44 4.02
CA PRO A 92 -11.55 -7.24 2.87
C PRO A 92 -11.18 -6.60 1.54
N LEU A 93 -11.29 -5.27 1.43
CA LEU A 93 -10.91 -4.52 0.24
C LEU A 93 -9.45 -4.75 -0.14
N LEU A 94 -8.52 -4.54 0.80
CA LEU A 94 -7.09 -4.73 0.54
C LEU A 94 -6.77 -6.19 0.23
N LYS A 95 -7.36 -7.12 0.98
CA LYS A 95 -7.17 -8.56 0.72
C LYS A 95 -7.66 -8.95 -0.67
N ASN A 96 -8.85 -8.50 -1.06
CA ASN A 96 -9.41 -8.76 -2.38
C ASN A 96 -8.55 -8.19 -3.52
N ALA A 97 -8.06 -6.96 -3.36
CA ALA A 97 -7.18 -6.33 -4.34
C ALA A 97 -5.86 -7.11 -4.50
N ILE A 98 -5.25 -7.58 -3.40
CA ILE A 98 -4.05 -8.42 -3.44
C ILE A 98 -4.35 -9.77 -4.12
N ASP A 99 -5.48 -10.41 -3.79
CA ASP A 99 -5.86 -11.70 -4.37
C ASP A 99 -6.03 -11.59 -5.88
N TRP A 100 -6.76 -10.61 -6.38
CA TRP A 100 -6.89 -10.35 -7.80
C TRP A 100 -5.55 -10.02 -8.47
N ALA A 101 -4.74 -9.16 -7.85
CA ALA A 101 -3.46 -8.75 -8.44
C ALA A 101 -2.42 -9.89 -8.47
N SER A 102 -2.56 -10.91 -7.62
CA SER A 102 -1.71 -12.10 -7.61
C SER A 102 -2.02 -13.08 -8.76
N ARG A 103 -3.14 -12.92 -9.47
CA ARG A 103 -3.50 -13.77 -10.60
C ARG A 103 -2.62 -13.51 -11.81
N PRO A 104 -2.19 -14.56 -12.55
CA PRO A 104 -1.40 -14.37 -13.76
C PRO A 104 -2.23 -13.68 -14.85
N GLU A 105 -1.57 -12.92 -15.69
CA GLU A 105 -2.15 -12.41 -16.94
C GLU A 105 -1.99 -13.41 -18.08
N PRO A 106 -2.74 -13.26 -19.19
CA PRO A 106 -2.55 -14.13 -20.36
C PRO A 106 -1.08 -14.17 -20.80
N GLY A 107 -0.50 -15.38 -20.88
CA GLY A 107 0.89 -15.59 -21.24
C GLY A 107 1.88 -15.59 -20.06
N GLU A 108 1.46 -15.23 -18.86
CA GLU A 108 2.31 -15.37 -17.66
C GLU A 108 2.23 -16.80 -17.11
N PRO A 109 3.34 -17.35 -16.59
CA PRO A 109 3.31 -18.64 -15.90
C PRO A 109 2.48 -18.55 -14.62
N PRO A 110 1.89 -19.66 -14.15
CA PRO A 110 1.28 -19.73 -12.82
C PRO A 110 2.28 -19.25 -11.76
N MET A 111 1.83 -18.46 -10.79
CA MET A 111 2.68 -17.91 -9.73
C MET A 111 3.77 -16.92 -10.23
N ALA A 112 3.56 -16.28 -11.37
CA ALA A 112 4.44 -15.21 -11.86
C ALA A 112 4.60 -14.09 -10.83
N LEU A 113 3.49 -13.71 -10.18
CA LEU A 113 3.45 -12.65 -9.16
C LEU A 113 4.13 -11.35 -9.64
N SER A 114 4.00 -11.06 -10.93
CA SER A 114 4.68 -9.96 -11.63
C SER A 114 4.39 -8.58 -11.03
N CYS A 115 3.26 -8.43 -10.33
CA CYS A 115 2.91 -7.22 -9.61
C CYS A 115 3.65 -7.03 -8.28
N PHE A 116 4.26 -8.10 -7.73
CA PHE A 116 4.77 -8.12 -6.36
C PHE A 116 6.27 -8.44 -6.27
N ARG A 117 6.77 -9.34 -7.11
CA ARG A 117 8.20 -9.69 -7.09
C ARG A 117 9.07 -8.48 -7.38
N HIS A 118 10.19 -8.38 -6.66
CA HIS A 118 11.15 -7.28 -6.77
C HIS A 118 10.59 -5.90 -6.37
N LYS A 119 9.48 -5.86 -5.63
CA LYS A 119 8.90 -4.64 -5.08
C LYS A 119 9.27 -4.46 -3.61
N VAL A 120 9.31 -3.21 -3.17
CA VAL A 120 9.51 -2.84 -1.76
C VAL A 120 8.22 -2.28 -1.20
N ALA A 121 7.88 -2.57 0.05
CA ALA A 121 6.71 -1.97 0.68
C ALA A 121 7.02 -1.39 2.06
N ALA A 122 6.35 -0.29 2.40
CA ALA A 122 6.25 0.26 3.74
C ALA A 122 4.79 0.27 4.21
N LEU A 123 4.58 -0.01 5.48
CA LEU A 123 3.25 -0.20 6.05
C LEU A 123 2.92 0.86 7.10
N LEU A 124 1.72 1.39 7.00
CA LEU A 124 1.13 2.36 7.92
C LEU A 124 -0.26 1.90 8.34
N SER A 125 -0.72 2.35 9.50
CA SER A 125 -2.11 2.19 9.92
C SER A 125 -2.58 3.34 10.80
N ALA A 126 -3.87 3.61 10.81
CA ALA A 126 -4.52 4.53 11.73
C ALA A 126 -5.85 3.95 12.19
N SER A 127 -6.10 3.98 13.51
CA SER A 127 -7.33 3.46 14.09
C SER A 127 -7.73 4.29 15.31
N PRO A 128 -9.04 4.44 15.61
CA PRO A 128 -9.51 5.04 16.86
C PRO A 128 -9.02 4.32 18.12
N GLY A 129 -8.68 3.03 18.02
CA GLY A 129 -8.21 2.23 19.13
C GLY A 129 -6.75 2.53 19.53
N GLN A 130 -6.36 2.10 20.73
CA GLN A 130 -5.05 2.37 21.33
C GLN A 130 -3.88 1.71 20.57
N LEU A 131 -4.12 0.63 19.82
CA LEU A 131 -3.10 -0.05 19.03
C LEU A 131 -2.89 0.57 17.63
N GLY A 132 -3.71 1.57 17.25
CA GLY A 132 -3.56 2.27 15.97
C GLY A 132 -3.67 1.40 14.72
N GLY A 133 -4.18 0.16 14.84
CA GLY A 133 -4.27 -0.79 13.71
C GLY A 133 -3.05 -1.70 13.55
N MET A 134 -2.16 -1.77 14.53
CA MET A 134 -0.90 -2.51 14.44
C MET A 134 -1.10 -4.01 14.15
N ARG A 135 -2.14 -4.65 14.68
CA ARG A 135 -2.39 -6.09 14.48
C ARG A 135 -2.64 -6.42 13.00
N GLY A 136 -3.38 -5.54 12.30
CA GLY A 136 -3.61 -5.68 10.86
C GLY A 136 -2.32 -5.65 10.05
N LEU A 137 -1.34 -4.83 10.45
CA LEU A 137 -0.06 -4.72 9.75
C LEU A 137 0.77 -6.01 9.80
N ILE A 138 0.66 -6.79 10.88
CA ILE A 138 1.33 -8.10 10.99
C ILE A 138 0.83 -9.03 9.88
N HIS A 139 -0.48 -9.07 9.64
CA HIS A 139 -1.07 -9.91 8.61
C HIS A 139 -0.74 -9.40 7.19
N VAL A 140 -0.79 -8.08 6.97
CA VAL A 140 -0.40 -7.49 5.66
C VAL A 140 1.05 -7.82 5.34
N ARG A 141 1.97 -7.68 6.30
CA ARG A 141 3.39 -8.04 6.15
C ARG A 141 3.53 -9.50 5.73
N ALA A 142 2.95 -10.43 6.47
CA ALA A 142 3.05 -11.85 6.19
C ALA A 142 2.52 -12.22 4.78
N ILE A 143 1.43 -11.59 4.33
CA ILE A 143 0.87 -11.80 3.00
C ILE A 143 1.82 -11.27 1.92
N LEU A 144 2.30 -10.03 2.05
CA LEU A 144 3.16 -9.41 1.06
C LEU A 144 4.51 -10.12 0.94
N GLU A 145 5.13 -10.49 2.05
CA GLU A 145 6.38 -11.27 2.07
C GLU A 145 6.18 -12.65 1.43
N GLY A 146 5.03 -13.30 1.70
CA GLY A 146 4.68 -14.60 1.11
C GLY A 146 4.51 -14.56 -0.41
N ILE A 147 4.24 -13.40 -1.00
CA ILE A 147 4.13 -13.21 -2.46
C ILE A 147 5.34 -12.49 -3.08
N GLY A 148 6.43 -12.34 -2.32
CA GLY A 148 7.72 -11.89 -2.82
C GLY A 148 7.99 -10.39 -2.78
N VAL A 149 7.25 -9.64 -1.95
CA VAL A 149 7.53 -8.21 -1.68
C VAL A 149 8.53 -8.09 -0.54
N LEU A 150 9.53 -7.26 -0.67
CA LEU A 150 10.40 -6.85 0.43
C LEU A 150 9.68 -5.80 1.30
N VAL A 151 9.12 -6.21 2.42
CA VAL A 151 8.49 -5.26 3.36
C VAL A 151 9.54 -4.73 4.32
N ILE A 152 9.83 -3.42 4.28
CA ILE A 152 10.82 -2.83 5.19
C ILE A 152 10.38 -3.00 6.66
N PRO A 153 11.32 -3.12 7.62
CA PRO A 153 10.97 -3.28 9.03
C PRO A 153 10.29 -2.04 9.61
N ASP A 154 10.60 -0.87 9.07
CA ASP A 154 10.03 0.41 9.48
C ASP A 154 8.54 0.47 9.15
N GLN A 155 7.72 0.68 10.16
CA GLN A 155 6.27 0.84 10.04
C GLN A 155 5.74 1.78 11.12
N LYS A 156 4.56 2.38 10.90
CA LYS A 156 3.95 3.26 11.91
C LYS A 156 2.45 3.04 12.04
N SER A 157 2.01 2.87 13.27
CA SER A 157 0.58 2.87 13.64
C SER A 157 0.24 4.14 14.38
N ILE A 158 -0.90 4.76 14.04
CA ILE A 158 -1.42 5.98 14.66
C ILE A 158 -2.63 5.63 15.52
N PRO A 159 -2.49 5.60 16.85
CA PRO A 159 -3.60 5.38 17.77
C PRO A 159 -4.50 6.61 17.86
N THR A 160 -5.69 6.45 18.46
CA THR A 160 -6.64 7.54 18.70
C THR A 160 -6.87 8.44 17.48
N ALA A 161 -6.98 7.82 16.31
CA ALA A 161 -6.96 8.50 15.01
C ALA A 161 -8.03 9.60 14.85
N HIS A 162 -9.11 9.54 15.64
CA HIS A 162 -10.18 10.56 15.64
C HIS A 162 -9.71 11.94 16.14
N SER A 163 -8.59 12.01 16.86
CA SER A 163 -7.96 13.25 17.34
C SER A 163 -6.52 13.43 16.85
N ALA A 164 -6.02 12.55 15.97
CA ALA A 164 -4.65 12.61 15.51
C ALA A 164 -4.44 13.56 14.32
N PHE A 165 -5.51 13.86 13.57
CA PHE A 165 -5.43 14.69 12.38
C PHE A 165 -6.15 16.02 12.58
N ASP A 166 -5.63 17.08 11.97
CA ASP A 166 -6.30 18.38 11.87
C ASP A 166 -7.35 18.41 10.74
N ALA A 167 -8.00 19.55 10.55
CA ALA A 167 -9.02 19.75 9.52
C ALA A 167 -8.45 19.63 8.08
N GLN A 168 -7.14 19.75 7.91
CA GLN A 168 -6.42 19.60 6.65
C GLN A 168 -5.89 18.18 6.44
N GLY A 169 -6.15 17.27 7.38
CA GLY A 169 -5.70 15.87 7.33
C GLY A 169 -4.22 15.66 7.68
N GLN A 170 -3.58 16.65 8.33
CA GLN A 170 -2.20 16.57 8.78
C GLN A 170 -2.12 16.03 10.21
N LEU A 171 -1.09 15.24 10.51
CA LEU A 171 -0.83 14.77 11.87
C LEU A 171 -0.46 15.94 12.78
N GLN A 172 -1.20 16.12 13.88
CA GLN A 172 -1.00 17.19 14.84
C GLN A 172 0.21 16.97 15.73
N ASP A 173 0.47 15.72 16.13
CA ASP A 173 1.62 15.34 16.95
C ASP A 173 2.88 15.28 16.10
N GLU A 174 3.89 16.08 16.46
CA GLU A 174 5.13 16.21 15.71
C GLU A 174 5.94 14.90 15.71
N ALA A 175 5.97 14.18 16.82
CA ALA A 175 6.72 12.92 16.91
C ALA A 175 6.08 11.85 16.00
N GLN A 176 4.74 11.79 15.94
CA GLN A 176 4.04 10.89 15.01
C GLN A 176 4.30 11.28 13.56
N ARG A 177 4.25 12.58 13.24
CA ARG A 177 4.53 13.10 11.91
C ARG A 177 5.94 12.74 11.46
N LEU A 178 6.95 12.99 12.30
CA LEU A 178 8.35 12.64 12.01
C LEU A 178 8.52 11.14 11.80
N ALA A 179 7.89 10.31 12.62
CA ALA A 179 7.96 8.86 12.46
C ALA A 179 7.35 8.38 11.13
N VAL A 180 6.22 8.97 10.70
CA VAL A 180 5.62 8.68 9.38
C VAL A 180 6.53 9.11 8.25
N HIS A 181 7.15 10.29 8.36
CA HIS A 181 8.12 10.78 7.38
C HIS A 181 9.33 9.85 7.27
N GLN A 182 9.87 9.37 8.40
CA GLN A 182 11.00 8.42 8.41
C GLN A 182 10.67 7.11 7.71
N VAL A 183 9.46 6.56 7.92
CA VAL A 183 8.99 5.36 7.19
C VAL A 183 8.95 5.60 5.68
N ALA A 184 8.40 6.74 5.25
CA ALA A 184 8.33 7.10 3.84
C ALA A 184 9.72 7.31 3.21
N GLN A 185 10.61 8.03 3.89
CA GLN A 185 12.00 8.25 3.47
C GLN A 185 12.76 6.93 3.35
N LYS A 186 12.58 6.02 4.32
CA LYS A 186 13.22 4.71 4.30
C LYS A 186 12.75 3.85 3.14
N LEU A 187 11.45 3.89 2.83
CA LEU A 187 10.91 3.23 1.63
C LEU A 187 11.61 3.75 0.35
N VAL A 188 11.72 5.07 0.20
CA VAL A 188 12.37 5.69 -0.98
C VAL A 188 13.83 5.26 -1.08
N GLU A 189 14.59 5.34 0.03
CA GLU A 189 16.00 4.94 0.10
C GLU A 189 16.20 3.48 -0.33
N VAL A 190 15.44 2.55 0.26
CA VAL A 190 15.57 1.11 -0.03
C VAL A 190 15.17 0.81 -1.47
N THR A 191 14.08 1.43 -1.94
CA THR A 191 13.61 1.27 -3.33
C THR A 191 14.67 1.77 -4.31
N ALA A 192 15.28 2.94 -4.08
CA ALA A 192 16.33 3.48 -4.94
C ALA A 192 17.56 2.55 -5.00
N LYS A 193 18.01 2.03 -3.85
CA LYS A 193 19.18 1.13 -3.78
C LYS A 193 18.96 -0.19 -4.51
N LEU A 194 17.76 -0.78 -4.40
CA LEU A 194 17.46 -2.05 -5.08
C LEU A 194 17.27 -1.90 -6.60
N ASN A 195 16.89 -0.72 -7.07
CA ASN A 195 16.73 -0.46 -8.51
C ASN A 195 17.99 0.08 -9.19
N ALA A 196 19.03 0.39 -8.42
CA ALA A 196 20.34 0.79 -8.94
C ALA A 196 21.29 -0.40 -9.20
N ALA A 197 20.92 -1.59 -8.74
CA ALA A 197 21.65 -2.83 -8.93
C ALA A 197 21.15 -3.57 -10.18
#